data_b24c6f12349a7f7d00fd90b2b4d391a3
#
_entry.id   b24c6f12349a7f7d00fd90b2b4d391a3
#
_cell.length_a   1.000
_cell.length_b   1.000
_cell.length_c   1.000
_cell.angle_alpha   90.00
_cell.angle_beta   90.00
_cell.angle_gamma   90.00
#
_symmetry.space_group_name_H-M   'P 1'
#
loop_
_entity.id
_entity.type
_entity.pdbx_description
1 polymer ?
#
loop_
_entity_poly.entity_id
_entity_poly.type
_entity_poly.pdbx_seq_one_letter_code
_entity_poly.pdbx_strand_id
1 'polypeptide(L)'
;LHPRVRRQRQMCIRDSITGSNGKTTTTSLIYHIFKSAGLNVGLAGNIGKSLALQVATDQHDYYVIELSSFQLDNMYKFRANIAVLMNITPDHLDRYNHCMQNYVDAKFRITQNQTPEDAFIFWNDDPIIKRELDKHGLCAHLYPFSAMKEDGAIAYVEDGEVEINEPIAFNMEQEKLALQGTHNLYNSLAAGISANLAGIEKEYIRRALSDFKGVEHRLEKVATVRGVEFINDSKATNVNSCWYALQSMKTKTVLILGGKDKGNDYTEIEDLVREKCSALVYLGLHNEKLHDFFDRMGLPVADVQTGMKDAVDAAFRLAKKGETVLLSPCCASFDLFNSYEDRGDQFKEYVRAL
;
A
#
# COMPACT_ATOMS: atom_id res chain seq x y z
N LEU A 1 -21.46 34.45 4.32
CA LEU A 1 -21.42 33.13 4.98
C LEU A 1 -21.95 32.08 4.00
N HIS A 2 -21.06 31.22 3.56
CA HIS A 2 -21.30 30.24 2.55
C HIS A 2 -22.37 29.19 2.98
N PRO A 3 -23.14 28.61 2.06
CA PRO A 3 -24.12 27.56 2.33
C PRO A 3 -23.57 26.27 2.98
N ARG A 4 -22.29 26.22 3.28
CA ARG A 4 -21.60 25.13 4.00
C ARG A 4 -22.17 24.84 5.39
N VAL A 5 -22.71 25.82 6.08
CA VAL A 5 -23.24 25.66 7.44
C VAL A 5 -24.48 24.71 7.47
N ARG A 6 -25.21 24.59 6.37
CA ARG A 6 -26.36 23.69 6.30
C ARG A 6 -26.01 22.24 6.01
N ARG A 7 -24.82 21.98 5.43
CA ARG A 7 -24.33 20.62 5.18
C ARG A 7 -23.74 19.96 6.42
N GLN A 8 -23.37 20.74 7.42
CA GLN A 8 -22.78 20.24 8.67
C GLN A 8 -23.72 19.34 9.49
N ARG A 9 -24.96 19.21 9.10
CA ARG A 9 -25.91 18.45 9.93
C ARG A 9 -25.89 16.95 9.72
N GLN A 10 -25.27 16.38 8.69
CA GLN A 10 -25.62 14.99 8.41
C GLN A 10 -24.63 14.09 7.69
N MET A 11 -23.49 14.50 7.19
CA MET A 11 -22.67 13.51 6.51
C MET A 11 -21.20 13.81 6.68
N CYS A 12 -20.55 13.02 7.54
CA CYS A 12 -19.11 12.86 7.47
C CYS A 12 -18.71 12.46 6.06
N ILE A 13 -17.81 13.18 5.43
CA ILE A 13 -17.24 12.81 4.13
C ILE A 13 -16.38 11.56 4.33
N ARG A 14 -16.59 10.55 3.50
CA ARG A 14 -15.94 9.25 3.58
C ARG A 14 -15.09 9.03 2.36
N ASP A 15 -13.78 9.17 2.54
CA ASP A 15 -12.78 8.76 1.58
C ASP A 15 -12.47 7.29 1.81
N SER A 16 -12.77 6.45 0.86
CA SER A 16 -12.72 4.99 1.01
C SER A 16 -11.77 4.40 0.01
N ILE A 17 -10.78 3.67 0.49
CA ILE A 17 -9.66 3.18 -0.31
C ILE A 17 -9.64 1.67 -0.33
N THR A 18 -9.64 1.07 -1.53
CA THR A 18 -9.44 -0.36 -1.75
C THR A 18 -8.42 -0.62 -2.87
N GLY A 19 -8.10 -1.88 -3.08
CA GLY A 19 -7.15 -2.37 -4.08
C GLY A 19 -6.49 -3.64 -3.60
N SER A 20 -5.73 -4.31 -4.44
CA SER A 20 -4.88 -5.42 -3.99
C SER A 20 -3.70 -4.87 -3.18
N ASN A 21 -2.98 -3.89 -3.72
CA ASN A 21 -1.84 -3.24 -3.10
C ASN A 21 -2.04 -1.73 -2.96
N GLY A 22 -1.22 -1.06 -2.15
CA GLY A 22 -1.23 0.40 -1.98
C GLY A 22 -2.26 0.96 -1.01
N LYS A 23 -3.30 0.21 -0.63
CA LYS A 23 -4.39 0.65 0.27
C LYS A 23 -3.90 1.42 1.48
N THR A 24 -3.07 0.79 2.30
CA THR A 24 -2.60 1.36 3.58
C THR A 24 -1.78 2.62 3.39
N THR A 25 -0.89 2.62 2.40
CA THR A 25 -0.05 3.79 2.12
C THR A 25 -0.91 4.96 1.66
N THR A 26 -1.81 4.74 0.70
CA THR A 26 -2.72 5.78 0.21
C THR A 26 -3.65 6.30 1.30
N THR A 27 -4.25 5.41 2.10
CA THR A 27 -5.12 5.79 3.22
C THR A 27 -4.36 6.62 4.25
N SER A 28 -3.16 6.20 4.63
CA SER A 28 -2.33 6.94 5.59
C SER A 28 -1.85 8.28 5.03
N LEU A 29 -1.55 8.35 3.75
CA LEU A 29 -1.12 9.57 3.08
C LEU A 29 -2.28 10.58 2.98
N ILE A 30 -3.48 10.15 2.58
CA ILE A 30 -4.69 10.99 2.59
C ILE A 30 -4.95 11.52 4.02
N TYR A 31 -4.92 10.62 5.00
CA TYR A 31 -5.09 11.02 6.40
C TYR A 31 -4.05 12.06 6.85
N HIS A 32 -2.78 11.87 6.47
CA HIS A 32 -1.70 12.82 6.77
C HIS A 32 -1.96 14.18 6.13
N ILE A 33 -2.36 14.24 4.86
CA ILE A 33 -2.69 15.48 4.16
C ILE A 33 -3.83 16.21 4.88
N PHE A 34 -4.92 15.49 5.19
CA PHE A 34 -6.10 16.07 5.85
C PHE A 34 -5.76 16.62 7.25
N LYS A 35 -4.98 15.86 8.03
CA LYS A 35 -4.47 16.31 9.34
C LYS A 35 -3.57 17.53 9.23
N SER A 36 -2.65 17.54 8.26
CA SER A 36 -1.73 18.67 8.05
C SER A 36 -2.45 19.93 7.62
N ALA A 37 -3.61 19.79 6.96
CA ALA A 37 -4.50 20.90 6.62
C ALA A 37 -5.42 21.33 7.78
N GLY A 38 -5.31 20.71 8.96
CA GLY A 38 -6.09 21.05 10.14
C GLY A 38 -7.52 20.52 10.16
N LEU A 39 -7.86 19.54 9.29
CA LEU A 39 -9.19 18.95 9.27
C LEU A 39 -9.43 18.03 10.46
N ASN A 40 -10.67 18.00 10.95
CA ASN A 40 -11.12 17.02 11.94
C ASN A 40 -11.41 15.68 11.23
N VAL A 41 -10.40 14.84 11.14
CA VAL A 41 -10.43 13.58 10.35
C VAL A 41 -10.13 12.36 11.22
N GLY A 42 -10.89 11.30 11.02
CA GLY A 42 -10.70 9.97 11.60
C GLY A 42 -10.07 9.00 10.60
N LEU A 43 -9.17 8.14 11.08
CA LEU A 43 -8.56 7.03 10.32
C LEU A 43 -9.21 5.73 10.75
N ALA A 44 -9.81 4.99 9.81
CA ALA A 44 -10.66 3.84 10.15
C ALA A 44 -10.55 2.69 9.13
N GLY A 45 -11.17 1.58 9.47
CA GLY A 45 -11.35 0.42 8.61
C GLY A 45 -10.41 -0.72 8.90
N ASN A 46 -9.68 -1.18 7.90
CA ASN A 46 -8.68 -2.26 8.03
C ASN A 46 -7.38 -1.79 8.73
N ILE A 47 -7.25 -0.49 8.90
CA ILE A 47 -6.20 0.18 9.70
C ILE A 47 -6.85 1.20 10.63
N GLY A 48 -6.13 1.64 11.64
CA GLY A 48 -6.64 2.57 12.63
C GLY A 48 -7.70 1.94 13.55
N LYS A 49 -8.65 2.75 13.99
CA LYS A 49 -9.74 2.30 14.86
C LYS A 49 -10.94 1.83 14.03
N SER A 50 -11.75 0.94 14.59
CA SER A 50 -13.03 0.54 13.99
C SER A 50 -13.88 1.78 13.63
N LEU A 51 -14.39 1.85 12.40
CA LEU A 51 -15.27 2.93 11.97
C LEU A 51 -16.49 3.06 12.88
N ALA A 52 -17.13 1.92 13.21
CA ALA A 52 -18.29 1.89 14.09
C ALA A 52 -17.98 2.45 15.48
N LEU A 53 -16.83 2.15 16.03
CA LEU A 53 -16.41 2.68 17.32
C LEU A 53 -16.19 4.19 17.22
N GLN A 54 -15.48 4.69 16.19
CA GLN A 54 -15.23 6.11 16.04
C GLN A 54 -16.52 6.92 15.84
N VAL A 55 -17.45 6.41 15.04
CA VAL A 55 -18.75 7.07 14.85
C VAL A 55 -19.54 7.13 16.16
N ALA A 56 -19.38 6.15 17.04
CA ALA A 56 -20.04 6.11 18.33
C ALA A 56 -19.38 6.98 19.41
N THR A 57 -18.06 7.14 19.36
CA THR A 57 -17.28 7.80 20.42
C THR A 57 -16.65 9.13 20.02
N ASP A 58 -16.23 9.23 18.76
CA ASP A 58 -15.46 10.36 18.25
C ASP A 58 -16.23 10.95 17.04
N GLN A 59 -16.57 12.21 17.10
CA GLN A 59 -17.24 12.88 15.97
C GLN A 59 -16.20 13.54 15.07
N HIS A 60 -16.04 13.00 13.87
CA HIS A 60 -15.21 13.59 12.83
C HIS A 60 -16.03 14.11 11.66
N ASP A 61 -15.55 15.17 11.02
CA ASP A 61 -16.16 15.73 9.82
C ASP A 61 -15.78 14.92 8.57
N TYR A 62 -14.62 14.25 8.62
CA TYR A 62 -14.05 13.42 7.56
C TYR A 62 -13.62 12.06 8.13
N TYR A 63 -13.78 11.03 7.34
CA TYR A 63 -13.21 9.71 7.62
C TYR A 63 -12.44 9.20 6.41
N VAL A 64 -11.19 8.81 6.63
CA VAL A 64 -10.37 8.11 5.63
C VAL A 64 -10.37 6.63 6.02
N ILE A 65 -10.88 5.78 5.13
CA ILE A 65 -11.26 4.41 5.46
C ILE A 65 -10.56 3.42 4.53
N GLU A 66 -9.71 2.58 5.08
CA GLU A 66 -9.17 1.43 4.33
C GLU A 66 -10.18 0.29 4.29
N LEU A 67 -10.55 -0.19 3.11
CA LEU A 67 -11.50 -1.27 2.93
C LEU A 67 -10.87 -2.46 2.21
N SER A 68 -10.89 -3.62 2.86
CA SER A 68 -10.60 -4.90 2.22
C SER A 68 -11.79 -5.36 1.37
N SER A 69 -11.55 -6.27 0.40
CA SER A 69 -12.63 -6.92 -0.35
C SER A 69 -13.63 -7.63 0.58
N PHE A 70 -13.14 -8.23 1.66
CA PHE A 70 -13.97 -8.93 2.67
C PHE A 70 -14.94 -8.02 3.41
N GLN A 71 -14.52 -6.77 3.68
CA GLN A 71 -15.41 -5.77 4.28
C GLN A 71 -16.45 -5.29 3.27
N LEU A 72 -16.03 -5.05 2.03
CA LEU A 72 -16.91 -4.63 0.95
C LEU A 72 -18.00 -5.65 0.63
N ASP A 73 -17.71 -6.95 0.71
CA ASP A 73 -18.69 -8.04 0.53
C ASP A 73 -19.91 -7.90 1.46
N ASN A 74 -19.71 -7.34 2.65
CA ASN A 74 -20.74 -7.19 3.67
C ASN A 74 -21.29 -5.76 3.81
N MET A 75 -20.90 -4.84 2.92
CA MET A 75 -21.34 -3.44 2.94
C MET A 75 -22.41 -3.20 1.89
N TYR A 76 -23.69 -3.29 2.28
CA TYR A 76 -24.84 -3.15 1.35
C TYR A 76 -25.33 -1.71 1.20
N LYS A 77 -25.26 -0.91 2.27
CA LYS A 77 -25.77 0.48 2.32
C LYS A 77 -24.69 1.53 2.44
N PHE A 78 -23.44 1.10 2.48
CA PHE A 78 -22.32 2.02 2.58
C PHE A 78 -22.18 2.81 1.27
N ARG A 79 -21.99 4.13 1.40
CA ARG A 79 -21.70 5.04 0.29
C ARG A 79 -20.38 5.73 0.57
N ALA A 80 -19.42 5.60 -0.32
CA ALA A 80 -18.19 6.36 -0.34
C ALA A 80 -18.44 7.69 -1.06
N ASN A 81 -18.10 8.82 -0.45
CA ASN A 81 -18.16 10.11 -1.14
C ASN A 81 -17.00 10.24 -2.13
N ILE A 82 -15.83 9.77 -1.73
CA ILE A 82 -14.67 9.58 -2.60
C ILE A 82 -14.26 8.11 -2.49
N ALA A 83 -14.40 7.36 -3.58
CA ALA A 83 -13.94 5.99 -3.69
C ALA A 83 -12.59 5.96 -4.41
N VAL A 84 -11.62 5.21 -3.89
CA VAL A 84 -10.30 5.03 -4.49
C VAL A 84 -10.06 3.55 -4.73
N LEU A 85 -9.83 3.16 -5.99
CA LEU A 85 -9.44 1.80 -6.38
C LEU A 85 -8.03 1.83 -6.97
N MET A 86 -7.06 1.33 -6.18
CA MET A 86 -5.65 1.44 -6.51
C MET A 86 -5.21 0.51 -7.64
N ASN A 87 -5.54 -0.77 -7.53
CA ASN A 87 -5.20 -1.82 -8.49
C ASN A 87 -5.93 -3.11 -8.16
N ILE A 88 -5.97 -4.01 -9.14
CA ILE A 88 -6.51 -5.37 -8.97
C ILE A 88 -5.52 -6.39 -9.51
N THR A 89 -4.85 -7.12 -8.61
CA THR A 89 -3.99 -8.26 -8.90
C THR A 89 -4.45 -9.48 -8.11
N PRO A 90 -4.19 -10.72 -8.56
CA PRO A 90 -4.61 -11.92 -7.86
C PRO A 90 -4.16 -11.92 -6.39
N ASP A 91 -5.11 -12.03 -5.48
CA ASP A 91 -4.88 -12.15 -4.03
C ASP A 91 -6.11 -12.77 -3.38
N HIS A 92 -5.94 -13.54 -2.32
CA HIS A 92 -7.03 -14.15 -1.55
C HIS A 92 -8.06 -14.97 -2.40
N LEU A 93 -7.64 -15.56 -3.52
CA LEU A 93 -8.53 -16.28 -4.43
C LEU A 93 -9.17 -17.52 -3.78
N ASP A 94 -8.53 -18.11 -2.78
CA ASP A 94 -9.08 -19.17 -1.93
C ASP A 94 -10.44 -18.81 -1.36
N ARG A 95 -10.65 -17.55 -0.96
CA ARG A 95 -11.92 -17.03 -0.46
C ARG A 95 -12.96 -16.76 -1.55
N TYR A 96 -12.52 -16.54 -2.77
CA TYR A 96 -13.37 -16.22 -3.92
C TYR A 96 -13.58 -17.41 -4.86
N ASN A 97 -13.54 -18.64 -4.33
CA ASN A 97 -13.70 -19.89 -5.08
C ASN A 97 -12.71 -20.02 -6.25
N HIS A 98 -11.50 -19.48 -6.09
CA HIS A 98 -10.47 -19.38 -7.13
C HIS A 98 -10.96 -18.68 -8.41
N CYS A 99 -11.98 -17.82 -8.30
CA CYS A 99 -12.54 -17.06 -9.40
C CYS A 99 -12.13 -15.58 -9.26
N MET A 100 -11.27 -15.12 -10.16
CA MET A 100 -10.77 -13.74 -10.17
C MET A 100 -11.92 -12.73 -10.30
N GLN A 101 -12.97 -13.03 -11.08
CA GLN A 101 -14.09 -12.11 -11.25
C GLN A 101 -14.83 -11.83 -9.94
N ASN A 102 -15.00 -12.83 -9.06
CA ASN A 102 -15.63 -12.61 -7.76
C ASN A 102 -14.84 -11.62 -6.89
N TYR A 103 -13.51 -11.68 -6.97
CA TYR A 103 -12.64 -10.75 -6.26
C TYR A 103 -12.69 -9.34 -6.85
N VAL A 104 -12.77 -9.22 -8.17
CA VAL A 104 -12.97 -7.96 -8.90
C VAL A 104 -14.30 -7.31 -8.49
N ASP A 105 -15.39 -8.08 -8.56
CA ASP A 105 -16.73 -7.60 -8.21
C ASP A 105 -16.79 -7.15 -6.74
N ALA A 106 -16.14 -7.88 -5.83
CA ALA A 106 -16.04 -7.49 -4.43
C ALA A 106 -15.38 -6.12 -4.26
N LYS A 107 -14.33 -5.82 -5.02
CA LYS A 107 -13.66 -4.50 -4.94
C LYS A 107 -14.49 -3.37 -5.56
N PHE A 108 -15.14 -3.62 -6.68
CA PHE A 108 -16.02 -2.63 -7.32
C PHE A 108 -17.23 -2.27 -6.47
N ARG A 109 -17.60 -3.08 -5.46
CA ARG A 109 -18.66 -2.71 -4.49
C ARG A 109 -18.36 -1.40 -3.75
N ILE A 110 -17.15 -0.89 -3.76
CA ILE A 110 -16.83 0.42 -3.20
C ILE A 110 -17.62 1.56 -3.87
N THR A 111 -18.05 1.36 -5.12
CA THR A 111 -18.80 2.35 -5.92
C THR A 111 -20.31 2.12 -5.90
N GLN A 112 -20.79 1.01 -5.33
CA GLN A 112 -22.17 0.50 -5.50
C GLN A 112 -23.31 1.46 -5.12
N ASN A 113 -23.08 2.41 -4.23
CA ASN A 113 -24.08 3.36 -3.76
C ASN A 113 -23.70 4.82 -4.04
N GLN A 114 -22.72 5.04 -4.88
CA GLN A 114 -22.32 6.38 -5.28
C GLN A 114 -23.39 7.04 -6.17
N THR A 115 -23.41 8.35 -6.11
CA THR A 115 -24.31 9.21 -6.90
C THR A 115 -23.45 10.16 -7.77
N PRO A 116 -24.04 10.94 -8.68
CA PRO A 116 -23.30 11.90 -9.49
C PRO A 116 -22.54 12.98 -8.72
N GLU A 117 -22.82 13.19 -7.44
CA GLU A 117 -22.07 14.12 -6.60
C GLU A 117 -20.81 13.51 -5.96
N ASP A 118 -20.63 12.19 -6.10
CA ASP A 118 -19.49 11.46 -5.55
C ASP A 118 -18.37 11.35 -6.58
N ALA A 119 -17.19 10.94 -6.12
CA ALA A 119 -16.00 10.79 -6.95
C ALA A 119 -15.48 9.34 -6.93
N PHE A 120 -15.02 8.85 -8.08
CA PHE A 120 -14.33 7.58 -8.21
C PHE A 120 -12.94 7.80 -8.81
N ILE A 121 -11.91 7.60 -7.99
CA ILE A 121 -10.50 7.70 -8.32
C ILE A 121 -9.98 6.31 -8.63
N PHE A 122 -9.33 6.10 -9.75
CA PHE A 122 -8.81 4.79 -10.11
C PHE A 122 -7.54 4.88 -10.99
N TRP A 123 -6.73 3.82 -10.94
CA TRP A 123 -5.55 3.69 -11.77
C TRP A 123 -5.95 3.28 -13.20
N ASN A 124 -5.73 4.20 -14.14
CA ASN A 124 -6.14 4.03 -15.53
C ASN A 124 -5.32 2.97 -16.31
N ASP A 125 -4.09 2.67 -15.85
CA ASP A 125 -3.22 1.71 -16.56
C ASP A 125 -3.52 0.25 -16.13
N ASP A 126 -4.36 0.03 -15.10
CA ASP A 126 -4.75 -1.32 -14.68
C ASP A 126 -5.73 -1.93 -15.70
N PRO A 127 -5.32 -3.02 -16.41
CA PRO A 127 -6.14 -3.60 -17.47
C PRO A 127 -7.44 -4.23 -16.96
N ILE A 128 -7.48 -4.66 -15.69
CA ILE A 128 -8.67 -5.23 -15.09
C ILE A 128 -9.65 -4.11 -14.76
N ILE A 129 -9.20 -3.04 -14.13
CA ILE A 129 -10.06 -1.89 -13.83
C ILE A 129 -10.64 -1.34 -15.15
N LYS A 130 -9.80 -1.08 -16.14
CA LYS A 130 -10.20 -0.52 -17.44
C LYS A 130 -11.29 -1.35 -18.13
N ARG A 131 -11.15 -2.67 -18.11
CA ARG A 131 -12.13 -3.62 -18.68
C ARG A 131 -13.48 -3.62 -17.93
N GLU A 132 -13.46 -3.35 -16.64
CA GLU A 132 -14.64 -3.48 -15.78
C GLU A 132 -15.44 -2.18 -15.62
N LEU A 133 -14.90 -1.01 -16.01
CA LEU A 133 -15.57 0.28 -15.83
C LEU A 133 -17.00 0.30 -16.39
N ASP A 134 -17.20 -0.22 -17.60
CA ASP A 134 -18.50 -0.20 -18.28
C ASP A 134 -19.51 -1.22 -17.71
N LYS A 135 -19.02 -2.19 -16.92
CA LYS A 135 -19.88 -3.29 -16.42
C LYS A 135 -20.57 -2.97 -15.10
N HIS A 136 -20.03 -2.02 -14.33
CA HIS A 136 -20.49 -1.77 -12.96
C HIS A 136 -21.46 -0.60 -12.79
N GLY A 137 -21.96 -0.01 -13.89
CA GLY A 137 -23.00 1.04 -13.84
C GLY A 137 -22.60 2.23 -12.96
N LEU A 138 -21.38 2.73 -13.14
CA LEU A 138 -20.81 3.79 -12.33
C LEU A 138 -21.59 5.09 -12.47
N CYS A 139 -21.99 5.69 -11.34
CA CYS A 139 -22.72 6.96 -11.30
C CYS A 139 -21.84 8.15 -10.93
N ALA A 140 -20.72 7.91 -10.25
CA ALA A 140 -19.81 8.95 -9.75
C ALA A 140 -19.03 9.62 -10.90
N HIS A 141 -18.53 10.83 -10.65
CA HIS A 141 -17.51 11.44 -11.51
C HIS A 141 -16.24 10.62 -11.48
N LEU A 142 -15.64 10.39 -12.66
CA LEU A 142 -14.45 9.55 -12.83
C LEU A 142 -13.19 10.42 -12.78
N TYR A 143 -12.22 10.01 -11.96
CA TYR A 143 -10.93 10.68 -11.77
C TYR A 143 -9.78 9.69 -12.00
N PRO A 144 -9.50 9.33 -13.27
CA PRO A 144 -8.43 8.40 -13.61
C PRO A 144 -7.05 9.03 -13.44
N PHE A 145 -6.11 8.26 -12.88
CA PHE A 145 -4.69 8.63 -12.83
C PHE A 145 -3.82 7.59 -13.53
N SER A 146 -2.66 8.04 -14.04
CA SER A 146 -1.68 7.21 -14.75
C SER A 146 -0.26 7.59 -14.34
N ALA A 147 0.73 6.70 -14.59
CA ALA A 147 2.15 7.02 -14.40
C ALA A 147 2.65 8.07 -15.40
N MET A 148 2.07 8.08 -16.60
CA MET A 148 2.43 8.98 -17.69
C MET A 148 1.17 9.67 -18.21
N LYS A 149 1.35 10.73 -18.98
CA LYS A 149 0.25 11.40 -19.66
C LYS A 149 -0.42 10.46 -20.66
N GLU A 150 -1.69 10.16 -20.40
CA GLU A 150 -2.58 9.38 -21.25
C GLU A 150 -3.90 10.10 -21.46
N ASP A 151 -4.57 9.77 -22.59
CA ASP A 151 -5.90 10.31 -22.87
C ASP A 151 -6.88 9.94 -21.74
N GLY A 152 -7.53 10.96 -21.21
CA GLY A 152 -8.50 10.82 -20.12
C GLY A 152 -7.90 10.82 -18.71
N ALA A 153 -6.59 10.64 -18.50
CA ALA A 153 -5.98 10.75 -17.18
C ALA A 153 -5.96 12.22 -16.72
N ILE A 154 -6.48 12.46 -15.51
CA ILE A 154 -6.50 13.81 -14.92
C ILE A 154 -5.29 14.08 -14.02
N ALA A 155 -4.55 13.04 -13.64
CA ALA A 155 -3.31 13.15 -12.91
C ALA A 155 -2.28 12.14 -13.44
N TYR A 156 -1.05 12.62 -13.62
CA TYR A 156 0.05 11.87 -14.25
C TYR A 156 1.41 12.52 -13.95
N VAL A 157 2.48 11.95 -14.50
CA VAL A 157 3.79 12.59 -14.56
C VAL A 157 4.13 12.96 -15.98
N GLU A 158 4.61 14.19 -16.17
CA GLU A 158 5.14 14.72 -17.43
C GLU A 158 6.40 15.54 -17.13
N ASP A 159 7.48 15.29 -17.85
CA ASP A 159 8.78 15.99 -17.70
C ASP A 159 9.32 16.09 -16.27
N GLY A 160 9.07 15.07 -15.44
CA GLY A 160 9.50 15.04 -14.04
C GLY A 160 8.60 15.81 -13.07
N GLU A 161 7.51 16.35 -13.55
CA GLU A 161 6.47 17.02 -12.76
C GLU A 161 5.27 16.08 -12.54
N VAL A 162 4.79 16.00 -11.33
CA VAL A 162 3.50 15.42 -11.00
C VAL A 162 2.44 16.45 -11.31
N GLU A 163 1.55 16.14 -12.22
CA GLU A 163 0.44 17.00 -12.64
C GLU A 163 -0.89 16.47 -12.09
N ILE A 164 -1.69 17.33 -11.48
CA ILE A 164 -3.08 17.06 -11.12
C ILE A 164 -3.92 18.19 -11.68
N ASN A 165 -4.77 17.89 -12.67
CA ASN A 165 -5.48 18.90 -13.44
C ASN A 165 -6.88 19.21 -12.93
N GLU A 166 -7.49 18.30 -12.17
CA GLU A 166 -8.85 18.43 -11.66
C GLU A 166 -8.96 18.05 -10.17
N PRO A 167 -9.91 18.65 -9.43
CA PRO A 167 -10.78 19.79 -9.79
C PRO A 167 -10.05 21.13 -9.83
N ILE A 168 -8.88 21.27 -9.19
CA ILE A 168 -8.04 22.47 -9.19
C ILE A 168 -6.64 22.06 -9.64
N ALA A 169 -6.20 22.62 -10.75
CA ALA A 169 -4.89 22.30 -11.30
C ALA A 169 -3.74 22.72 -10.37
N PHE A 170 -2.81 21.80 -10.15
CA PHE A 170 -1.52 22.06 -9.53
C PHE A 170 -0.48 21.02 -9.95
N ASN A 171 0.78 21.38 -9.81
CA ASN A 171 1.89 20.47 -10.05
C ASN A 171 2.93 20.52 -8.93
N MET A 172 3.82 19.54 -8.93
CA MET A 172 5.02 19.50 -8.08
C MET A 172 6.08 18.60 -8.69
N GLU A 173 7.35 18.91 -8.45
CA GLU A 173 8.46 18.04 -8.88
C GLU A 173 8.35 16.65 -8.26
N GLN A 174 8.42 15.61 -9.09
CA GLN A 174 8.33 14.21 -8.64
C GLN A 174 9.40 13.86 -7.59
N GLU A 175 10.60 14.44 -7.73
CA GLU A 175 11.70 14.22 -6.79
C GLU A 175 11.41 14.73 -5.37
N LYS A 176 10.48 15.67 -5.22
CA LYS A 176 10.03 16.21 -3.92
C LYS A 176 9.03 15.31 -3.20
N LEU A 177 8.50 14.29 -3.86
CA LEU A 177 7.66 13.30 -3.17
C LEU A 177 8.47 12.59 -2.09
N ALA A 178 7.94 12.52 -0.89
CA ALA A 178 8.58 11.81 0.23
C ALA A 178 8.69 10.31 -0.05
N LEU A 179 7.68 9.76 -0.72
CA LEU A 179 7.62 8.36 -1.10
C LEU A 179 8.12 8.19 -2.54
N GLN A 180 9.23 7.51 -2.71
CA GLN A 180 9.88 7.26 -3.99
C GLN A 180 9.45 5.90 -4.60
N GLY A 181 9.61 5.78 -5.92
CA GLY A 181 9.31 4.57 -6.70
C GLY A 181 7.89 4.58 -7.30
N THR A 182 7.71 3.79 -8.36
CA THR A 182 6.49 3.80 -9.22
C THR A 182 5.21 3.57 -8.44
N HIS A 183 5.21 2.63 -7.50
CA HIS A 183 4.03 2.39 -6.66
C HIS A 183 3.64 3.56 -5.78
N ASN A 184 4.66 4.17 -5.20
CA ASN A 184 4.45 5.30 -4.32
C ASN A 184 4.03 6.54 -5.10
N LEU A 185 4.41 6.62 -6.37
CA LEU A 185 3.86 7.61 -7.27
C LEU A 185 2.34 7.43 -7.42
N TYR A 186 1.85 6.21 -7.69
CA TYR A 186 0.41 5.94 -7.75
C TYR A 186 -0.31 6.27 -6.45
N ASN A 187 0.29 5.92 -5.30
CA ASN A 187 -0.25 6.27 -3.99
C ASN A 187 -0.35 7.79 -3.81
N SER A 188 0.66 8.52 -4.27
CA SER A 188 0.73 9.99 -4.17
C SER A 188 -0.26 10.69 -5.10
N LEU A 189 -0.42 10.20 -6.34
CA LEU A 189 -1.42 10.70 -7.29
C LEU A 189 -2.83 10.53 -6.74
N ALA A 190 -3.19 9.33 -6.31
CA ALA A 190 -4.51 9.05 -5.74
C ALA A 190 -4.79 9.89 -4.49
N ALA A 191 -3.80 10.05 -3.60
CA ALA A 191 -3.93 10.85 -2.40
C ALA A 191 -4.05 12.36 -2.72
N GLY A 192 -3.29 12.84 -3.69
CA GLY A 192 -3.35 14.22 -4.16
C GLY A 192 -4.71 14.59 -4.75
N ILE A 193 -5.28 13.71 -5.59
CA ILE A 193 -6.63 13.89 -6.16
C ILE A 193 -7.68 13.90 -5.03
N SER A 194 -7.62 12.93 -4.11
CA SER A 194 -8.56 12.85 -2.99
C SER A 194 -8.54 14.13 -2.14
N ALA A 195 -7.35 14.62 -1.80
CA ALA A 195 -7.19 15.86 -1.03
C ALA A 195 -7.68 17.10 -1.80
N ASN A 196 -7.43 17.14 -3.10
CA ASN A 196 -7.90 18.23 -3.98
C ASN A 196 -9.43 18.25 -4.05
N LEU A 197 -10.08 17.10 -4.19
CA LEU A 197 -11.54 16.93 -4.14
C LEU A 197 -12.14 17.34 -2.79
N ALA A 198 -11.43 17.11 -1.69
CA ALA A 198 -11.81 17.58 -0.36
C ALA A 198 -11.68 19.11 -0.18
N GLY A 199 -11.15 19.82 -1.17
CA GLY A 199 -10.97 21.28 -1.16
C GLY A 199 -9.78 21.74 -0.32
N ILE A 200 -8.79 20.90 -0.11
CA ILE A 200 -7.55 21.25 0.56
C ILE A 200 -6.69 22.10 -0.38
N GLU A 201 -6.14 23.20 0.14
CA GLU A 201 -5.28 24.09 -0.63
C GLU A 201 -4.01 23.36 -1.09
N LYS A 202 -3.59 23.60 -2.33
CA LYS A 202 -2.48 22.93 -3.00
C LYS A 202 -1.14 22.99 -2.24
N GLU A 203 -0.91 24.07 -1.49
CA GLU A 203 0.29 24.26 -0.68
C GLU A 203 0.37 23.23 0.46
N TYR A 204 -0.77 22.92 1.10
CA TYR A 204 -0.83 21.86 2.12
C TYR A 204 -0.64 20.49 1.50
N ILE A 205 -1.24 20.25 0.31
CA ILE A 205 -1.08 18.98 -0.41
C ILE A 205 0.40 18.75 -0.77
N ARG A 206 1.07 19.75 -1.41
CA ARG A 206 2.49 19.67 -1.76
C ARG A 206 3.37 19.38 -0.55
N ARG A 207 3.19 20.14 0.53
CA ARG A 207 3.97 19.96 1.76
C ARG A 207 3.79 18.56 2.34
N ALA A 208 2.54 18.10 2.47
CA ALA A 208 2.25 16.81 3.07
C ALA A 208 2.74 15.64 2.18
N LEU A 209 2.69 15.76 0.86
CA LEU A 209 3.29 14.79 -0.06
C LEU A 209 4.83 14.76 0.04
N SER A 210 5.45 15.87 0.47
CA SER A 210 6.92 15.98 0.61
C SER A 210 7.43 15.56 1.99
N ASP A 211 6.63 15.64 3.04
CA ASP A 211 7.08 15.40 4.42
C ASP A 211 6.53 14.09 5.05
N PHE A 212 5.77 13.31 4.31
CA PHE A 212 5.20 12.07 4.79
C PHE A 212 6.28 11.03 5.14
N LYS A 213 6.31 10.58 6.38
CA LYS A 213 7.35 9.67 6.88
C LYS A 213 7.16 8.20 6.48
N GLY A 214 6.16 7.90 5.64
CA GLY A 214 5.82 6.54 5.27
C GLY A 214 4.91 5.85 6.29
N VAL A 215 4.70 4.56 6.07
CA VAL A 215 3.90 3.69 6.93
C VAL A 215 4.82 2.71 7.61
N GLU A 216 4.68 2.52 8.91
CA GLU A 216 5.42 1.50 9.67
C GLU A 216 5.30 0.12 8.99
N HIS A 217 6.38 -0.63 9.00
CA HIS A 217 6.48 -1.96 8.39
C HIS A 217 6.27 -2.02 6.86
N ARG A 218 6.36 -0.87 6.16
CA ARG A 218 6.27 -0.82 4.69
C ARG A 218 7.43 -0.03 4.12
N LEU A 219 8.44 -0.74 3.59
CA LEU A 219 9.72 -0.19 3.14
C LEU A 219 10.31 0.82 4.14
N GLU A 220 10.06 0.58 5.41
CA GLU A 220 10.49 1.42 6.53
C GLU A 220 12.00 1.29 6.73
N LYS A 221 12.71 2.38 6.53
CA LYS A 221 14.14 2.41 6.84
C LYS A 221 14.35 2.39 8.35
N VAL A 222 15.02 1.35 8.86
CA VAL A 222 15.22 1.14 10.29
C VAL A 222 16.52 1.77 10.77
N ALA A 223 17.65 1.40 10.17
CA ALA A 223 18.99 1.87 10.51
C ALA A 223 19.98 1.55 9.40
N THR A 224 21.16 2.17 9.49
CA THR A 224 22.34 1.75 8.75
C THR A 224 23.42 1.32 9.76
N VAL A 225 23.75 0.04 9.78
CA VAL A 225 24.73 -0.56 10.71
C VAL A 225 25.97 -1.00 9.95
N ARG A 226 27.13 -0.46 10.29
CA ARG A 226 28.42 -0.76 9.63
C ARG A 226 28.38 -0.64 8.11
N GLY A 227 27.53 0.25 7.59
CA GLY A 227 27.37 0.50 6.15
C GLY A 227 26.42 -0.47 5.44
N VAL A 228 25.67 -1.27 6.16
CA VAL A 228 24.55 -2.09 5.68
C VAL A 228 23.25 -1.37 6.05
N GLU A 229 22.38 -1.12 5.07
CA GLU A 229 21.07 -0.52 5.29
C GLU A 229 20.04 -1.59 5.62
N PHE A 230 19.20 -1.35 6.62
CA PHE A 230 18.11 -2.27 7.04
C PHE A 230 16.77 -1.66 6.74
N ILE A 231 15.93 -2.40 5.98
CA ILE A 231 14.59 -1.98 5.55
C ILE A 231 13.56 -3.00 6.03
N ASN A 232 12.55 -2.51 6.74
CA ASN A 232 11.44 -3.28 7.25
C ASN A 232 10.22 -3.16 6.31
N ASP A 233 9.89 -4.26 5.65
CA ASP A 233 8.70 -4.41 4.83
C ASP A 233 7.86 -5.62 5.31
N SER A 234 7.77 -5.78 6.62
CA SER A 234 7.05 -6.92 7.24
C SER A 234 5.60 -7.04 6.80
N LYS A 235 4.99 -5.94 6.31
CA LYS A 235 3.63 -5.92 5.77
C LYS A 235 3.51 -6.57 4.38
N ALA A 236 4.59 -6.93 3.71
CA ALA A 236 4.61 -7.69 2.46
C ALA A 236 4.26 -9.16 2.72
N THR A 237 2.98 -9.45 2.85
CA THR A 237 2.44 -10.78 3.18
C THR A 237 2.03 -11.59 1.94
N ASN A 238 2.39 -11.15 0.75
CA ASN A 238 2.22 -11.83 -0.53
C ASN A 238 3.39 -11.57 -1.48
N VAL A 239 3.54 -12.39 -2.52
CA VAL A 239 4.66 -12.35 -3.47
C VAL A 239 4.69 -11.03 -4.23
N ASN A 240 3.54 -10.54 -4.67
CA ASN A 240 3.44 -9.29 -5.42
C ASN A 240 3.95 -8.08 -4.61
N SER A 241 3.67 -8.02 -3.31
CA SER A 241 4.23 -6.96 -2.44
C SER A 241 5.76 -7.03 -2.37
N CYS A 242 6.32 -8.24 -2.27
CA CYS A 242 7.77 -8.44 -2.26
C CYS A 242 8.40 -8.07 -3.61
N TRP A 243 7.71 -8.37 -4.73
CA TRP A 243 8.15 -7.96 -6.06
C TRP A 243 8.44 -6.46 -6.12
N TYR A 244 7.53 -5.67 -5.62
CA TYR A 244 7.67 -4.21 -5.60
C TYR A 244 8.73 -3.73 -4.61
N ALA A 245 8.86 -4.39 -3.48
CA ALA A 245 9.90 -4.09 -2.53
C ALA A 245 11.28 -4.33 -3.17
N LEU A 246 11.48 -5.47 -3.83
CA LEU A 246 12.71 -5.78 -4.55
C LEU A 246 12.98 -4.81 -5.71
N GLN A 247 11.96 -4.47 -6.49
CA GLN A 247 12.08 -3.49 -7.57
C GLN A 247 12.61 -2.14 -7.06
N SER A 248 12.19 -1.73 -5.86
CA SER A 248 12.59 -0.46 -5.23
C SER A 248 14.04 -0.46 -4.72
N MET A 249 14.69 -1.63 -4.59
CA MET A 249 16.06 -1.71 -4.08
C MET A 249 17.07 -1.16 -5.09
N LYS A 250 17.95 -0.30 -4.59
CA LYS A 250 19.00 0.36 -5.39
C LYS A 250 20.37 -0.33 -5.28
N THR A 251 20.53 -1.20 -4.29
CA THR A 251 21.77 -1.94 -4.01
C THR A 251 21.52 -3.43 -4.00
N LYS A 252 22.58 -4.24 -4.02
CA LYS A 252 22.47 -5.68 -3.77
C LYS A 252 21.84 -5.91 -2.39
N THR A 253 21.00 -6.93 -2.29
CA THR A 253 20.08 -7.10 -1.18
C THR A 253 20.18 -8.50 -0.59
N VAL A 254 20.30 -8.59 0.73
CA VAL A 254 20.03 -9.82 1.48
C VAL A 254 18.54 -9.81 1.81
N LEU A 255 17.79 -10.73 1.22
CA LEU A 255 16.33 -10.82 1.38
C LEU A 255 15.97 -11.80 2.50
N ILE A 256 15.23 -11.32 3.50
CA ILE A 256 14.59 -12.15 4.52
C ILE A 256 13.16 -12.42 4.06
N LEU A 257 12.83 -13.70 3.76
CA LEU A 257 11.53 -14.12 3.30
C LEU A 257 11.08 -15.40 4.00
N GLY A 258 9.78 -15.67 3.99
CA GLY A 258 9.20 -16.86 4.64
C GLY A 258 8.10 -16.52 5.64
N GLY A 259 7.57 -17.56 6.29
CA GLY A 259 6.42 -17.53 7.15
C GLY A 259 5.34 -18.51 6.69
N LYS A 260 4.09 -18.30 7.12
CA LYS A 260 2.97 -19.17 6.71
C LYS A 260 2.61 -18.95 5.24
N ASP A 261 3.03 -19.88 4.38
CA ASP A 261 2.70 -19.90 2.95
C ASP A 261 1.20 -20.15 2.73
N LYS A 262 0.63 -19.46 1.75
CA LYS A 262 -0.80 -19.56 1.37
C LYS A 262 -0.99 -20.10 -0.06
N GLY A 263 -0.02 -20.85 -0.56
CA GLY A 263 -0.02 -21.32 -1.95
C GLY A 263 0.70 -20.35 -2.90
N ASN A 264 1.69 -19.62 -2.41
CA ASN A 264 2.45 -18.64 -3.19
C ASN A 264 3.08 -19.25 -4.44
N ASP A 265 3.06 -18.49 -5.54
CA ASP A 265 3.87 -18.74 -6.73
C ASP A 265 5.07 -17.77 -6.73
N TYR A 266 6.26 -18.29 -6.49
CA TYR A 266 7.48 -17.49 -6.40
C TYR A 266 8.11 -17.18 -7.77
N THR A 267 7.56 -17.71 -8.87
CA THR A 267 8.05 -17.41 -10.23
C THR A 267 7.96 -15.92 -10.54
N GLU A 268 6.98 -15.22 -9.95
CA GLU A 268 6.80 -13.78 -10.13
C GLU A 268 8.00 -12.93 -9.67
N ILE A 269 8.77 -13.41 -8.69
CA ILE A 269 9.93 -12.68 -8.15
C ILE A 269 11.27 -13.30 -8.55
N GLU A 270 11.28 -14.39 -9.31
CA GLU A 270 12.49 -15.16 -9.64
C GLU A 270 13.57 -14.27 -10.27
N ASP A 271 13.23 -13.52 -11.31
CA ASP A 271 14.17 -12.67 -12.04
C ASP A 271 14.74 -11.55 -11.15
N LEU A 272 13.90 -10.91 -10.32
CA LEU A 272 14.35 -9.88 -9.40
C LEU A 272 15.25 -10.43 -8.30
N VAL A 273 14.98 -11.63 -7.80
CA VAL A 273 15.85 -12.29 -6.83
C VAL A 273 17.22 -12.58 -7.46
N ARG A 274 17.27 -13.11 -8.68
CA ARG A 274 18.54 -13.34 -9.42
C ARG A 274 19.30 -12.05 -9.67
N GLU A 275 18.61 -11.00 -10.07
CA GLU A 275 19.22 -9.72 -10.41
C GLU A 275 19.72 -8.99 -9.16
N LYS A 276 18.89 -8.92 -8.12
CA LYS A 276 19.10 -7.97 -7.00
C LYS A 276 19.58 -8.60 -5.71
N CYS A 277 19.32 -9.90 -5.48
CA CYS A 277 19.74 -10.50 -4.23
C CYS A 277 21.21 -10.97 -4.26
N SER A 278 21.89 -10.79 -3.14
CA SER A 278 23.23 -11.34 -2.86
C SER A 278 23.17 -12.58 -1.96
N ALA A 279 22.10 -12.71 -1.16
CA ALA A 279 21.83 -13.84 -0.29
C ALA A 279 20.36 -13.88 0.10
N LEU A 280 19.90 -15.02 0.62
CA LEU A 280 18.54 -15.25 1.12
C LEU A 280 18.58 -15.74 2.57
N VAL A 281 17.61 -15.31 3.37
CA VAL A 281 17.35 -15.81 4.72
C VAL A 281 15.91 -16.30 4.76
N TYR A 282 15.72 -17.60 4.94
CA TYR A 282 14.40 -18.19 5.10
C TYR A 282 13.99 -18.10 6.57
N LEU A 283 12.87 -17.45 6.84
CA LEU A 283 12.37 -17.23 8.20
C LEU A 283 10.97 -17.81 8.34
N GLY A 284 10.85 -18.98 8.93
CA GLY A 284 9.57 -19.67 9.13
C GLY A 284 9.75 -21.08 9.70
N LEU A 285 8.68 -21.66 10.20
CA LEU A 285 8.69 -23.04 10.71
C LEU A 285 8.77 -24.08 9.59
N HIS A 286 8.32 -23.74 8.38
CA HIS A 286 8.21 -24.63 7.22
C HIS A 286 8.76 -23.92 5.99
N ASN A 287 10.05 -24.13 5.72
CA ASN A 287 10.79 -23.46 4.64
C ASN A 287 11.04 -24.38 3.43
N GLU A 288 10.51 -25.61 3.40
CA GLU A 288 10.77 -26.61 2.37
C GLU A 288 10.46 -26.06 0.96
N LYS A 289 9.34 -25.35 0.80
CA LYS A 289 8.96 -24.76 -0.48
C LYS A 289 9.91 -23.66 -0.95
N LEU A 290 10.51 -22.92 -0.04
CA LEU A 290 11.53 -21.91 -0.36
C LEU A 290 12.82 -22.59 -0.82
N HIS A 291 13.23 -23.67 -0.16
CA HIS A 291 14.35 -24.49 -0.56
C HIS A 291 14.14 -25.08 -1.96
N ASP A 292 12.99 -25.71 -2.20
CA ASP A 292 12.64 -26.32 -3.50
C ASP A 292 12.70 -25.31 -4.64
N PHE A 293 12.31 -24.04 -4.37
CA PHE A 293 12.25 -23.02 -5.40
C PHE A 293 13.56 -22.25 -5.56
N PHE A 294 14.17 -21.75 -4.49
CA PHE A 294 15.26 -20.79 -4.56
C PHE A 294 16.67 -21.39 -4.50
N ASP A 295 16.88 -22.57 -3.91
CA ASP A 295 18.23 -23.16 -3.79
C ASP A 295 18.88 -23.43 -5.14
N ARG A 296 18.08 -23.68 -6.18
CA ARG A 296 18.54 -23.82 -7.57
C ARG A 296 19.23 -22.56 -8.14
N MET A 297 19.09 -21.41 -7.48
CA MET A 297 19.71 -20.16 -7.92
C MET A 297 21.18 -20.06 -7.50
N GLY A 298 21.64 -20.91 -6.58
CA GLY A 298 23.03 -20.92 -6.12
C GLY A 298 23.43 -19.73 -5.27
N LEU A 299 22.46 -18.98 -4.72
CA LEU A 299 22.72 -17.89 -3.77
C LEU A 299 23.06 -18.46 -2.38
N PRO A 300 23.90 -17.77 -1.58
CA PRO A 300 24.03 -18.10 -0.17
C PRO A 300 22.70 -18.07 0.56
N VAL A 301 22.40 -19.10 1.35
CA VAL A 301 21.14 -19.25 2.09
C VAL A 301 21.43 -19.46 3.56
N ALA A 302 20.63 -18.83 4.43
CA ALA A 302 20.51 -19.18 5.84
C ALA A 302 19.06 -19.60 6.12
N ASP A 303 18.86 -20.79 6.71
CA ASP A 303 17.55 -21.26 7.15
C ASP A 303 17.37 -21.01 8.65
N VAL A 304 16.33 -20.25 9.01
CA VAL A 304 16.07 -19.81 10.37
C VAL A 304 14.65 -20.15 10.78
N GLN A 305 14.53 -21.06 11.74
CA GLN A 305 13.25 -21.52 12.29
C GLN A 305 13.03 -21.09 13.75
N THR A 306 13.98 -20.35 14.32
CA THR A 306 14.02 -20.01 15.75
C THR A 306 13.39 -18.64 16.05
N GLY A 307 13.48 -17.67 15.15
CA GLY A 307 12.89 -16.36 15.34
C GLY A 307 13.68 -15.20 14.72
N MET A 308 13.19 -13.98 14.93
CA MET A 308 13.68 -12.78 14.25
C MET A 308 15.14 -12.44 14.59
N LYS A 309 15.55 -12.66 15.86
CA LYS A 309 16.93 -12.36 16.26
C LYS A 309 17.95 -13.10 15.40
N ASP A 310 17.76 -14.41 15.26
CA ASP A 310 18.70 -15.24 14.49
C ASP A 310 18.64 -14.91 12.99
N ALA A 311 17.47 -14.49 12.48
CA ALA A 311 17.32 -14.04 11.10
C ALA A 311 18.09 -12.72 10.84
N VAL A 312 18.00 -11.75 11.76
CA VAL A 312 18.75 -10.49 11.66
C VAL A 312 20.24 -10.75 11.75
N ASP A 313 20.69 -11.59 12.70
CA ASP A 313 22.11 -11.95 12.85
C ASP A 313 22.65 -12.69 11.62
N ALA A 314 21.85 -13.60 11.04
CA ALA A 314 22.21 -14.32 9.80
C ALA A 314 22.30 -13.37 8.60
N ALA A 315 21.29 -12.51 8.42
CA ALA A 315 21.29 -11.53 7.33
C ALA A 315 22.46 -10.56 7.42
N PHE A 316 22.78 -10.08 8.63
CA PHE A 316 23.91 -9.18 8.84
C PHE A 316 25.25 -9.85 8.54
N ARG A 317 25.43 -11.15 8.86
CA ARG A 317 26.64 -11.90 8.51
C ARG A 317 26.81 -12.11 7.00
N LEU A 318 25.70 -12.25 6.27
CA LEU A 318 25.70 -12.44 4.82
C LEU A 318 25.87 -11.14 4.05
N ALA A 319 25.41 -10.02 4.62
CA ALA A 319 25.45 -8.72 3.97
C ALA A 319 26.87 -8.13 3.93
N LYS A 320 27.20 -7.44 2.84
CA LYS A 320 28.41 -6.69 2.66
C LYS A 320 28.16 -5.19 2.82
N LYS A 321 29.20 -4.44 3.16
CA LYS A 321 29.12 -2.96 3.23
C LYS A 321 28.61 -2.39 1.90
N GLY A 322 27.60 -1.53 1.96
CA GLY A 322 26.92 -0.94 0.81
C GLY A 322 25.72 -1.75 0.31
N GLU A 323 25.44 -2.91 0.89
CA GLU A 323 24.25 -3.69 0.59
C GLU A 323 23.07 -3.34 1.53
N THR A 324 21.90 -3.82 1.16
CA THR A 324 20.66 -3.68 1.93
C THR A 324 20.23 -5.03 2.50
N VAL A 325 19.79 -5.06 3.75
CA VAL A 325 19.01 -6.15 4.33
C VAL A 325 17.53 -5.76 4.26
N LEU A 326 16.73 -6.53 3.54
CA LEU A 326 15.32 -6.30 3.33
C LEU A 326 14.50 -7.41 3.99
N LEU A 327 13.67 -7.07 4.97
CA LEU A 327 12.61 -7.96 5.46
C LEU A 327 11.38 -7.76 4.58
N SER A 328 11.14 -8.65 3.60
CA SER A 328 9.94 -8.66 2.75
C SER A 328 9.44 -10.11 2.56
N PRO A 329 8.64 -10.59 3.51
CA PRO A 329 8.46 -12.02 3.76
C PRO A 329 7.70 -12.82 2.72
N CYS A 330 6.92 -12.23 1.82
CA CYS A 330 5.98 -12.89 0.90
C CYS A 330 4.84 -13.65 1.61
N CYS A 331 4.96 -13.94 2.89
CA CYS A 331 4.11 -14.84 3.64
C CYS A 331 3.47 -14.16 4.85
N ALA A 332 2.35 -14.72 5.32
CA ALA A 332 1.76 -14.31 6.59
C ALA A 332 2.71 -14.66 7.75
N SER A 333 2.57 -13.95 8.88
CA SER A 333 3.49 -14.05 10.03
C SER A 333 3.10 -15.06 11.10
N PHE A 334 1.91 -15.67 10.99
CA PHE A 334 1.24 -16.42 12.06
C PHE A 334 1.84 -17.80 12.39
N ASP A 335 3.01 -18.12 11.90
CA ASP A 335 3.79 -19.29 12.29
C ASP A 335 4.74 -19.00 13.46
N LEU A 336 5.52 -17.93 13.39
CA LEU A 336 6.50 -17.53 14.42
C LEU A 336 6.09 -16.26 15.19
N PHE A 337 5.12 -15.49 14.70
CA PHE A 337 4.76 -14.18 15.24
C PHE A 337 3.25 -14.03 15.40
N ASN A 338 2.82 -13.16 16.33
CA ASN A 338 1.40 -12.89 16.57
C ASN A 338 0.75 -12.08 15.44
N SER A 339 1.52 -11.23 14.77
CA SER A 339 1.06 -10.40 13.63
C SER A 339 2.25 -9.94 12.79
N TYR A 340 1.99 -9.29 11.66
CA TYR A 340 3.05 -8.71 10.85
C TYR A 340 3.69 -7.49 11.56
N GLU A 341 2.94 -6.79 12.41
CA GLU A 341 3.45 -5.71 13.25
C GLU A 341 4.46 -6.27 14.26
N ASP A 342 4.11 -7.32 14.99
CA ASP A 342 5.00 -8.00 15.94
C ASP A 342 6.28 -8.47 15.24
N ARG A 343 6.18 -9.08 14.05
CA ARG A 343 7.34 -9.47 13.23
C ARG A 343 8.22 -8.27 12.87
N GLY A 344 7.61 -7.16 12.46
CA GLY A 344 8.31 -5.95 12.08
C GLY A 344 8.91 -5.19 13.26
N ASP A 345 8.26 -5.18 14.41
CA ASP A 345 8.77 -4.56 15.64
C ASP A 345 9.99 -5.32 16.17
N GLN A 346 9.93 -6.64 16.20
CA GLN A 346 11.08 -7.48 16.56
C GLN A 346 12.26 -7.25 15.59
N PHE A 347 12.01 -7.11 14.28
CA PHE A 347 13.07 -6.77 13.33
C PHE A 347 13.71 -5.43 13.67
N LYS A 348 12.92 -4.38 13.94
CA LYS A 348 13.45 -3.06 14.33
C LYS A 348 14.26 -3.12 15.61
N GLU A 349 13.78 -3.88 16.61
CA GLU A 349 14.46 -4.05 17.90
C GLU A 349 15.83 -4.69 17.72
N TYR A 350 15.90 -5.84 17.04
CA TYR A 350 17.16 -6.57 16.88
C TYR A 350 18.15 -5.86 15.93
N VAL A 351 17.67 -5.16 14.91
CA VAL A 351 18.52 -4.31 14.06
C VAL A 351 19.16 -3.17 14.85
N ARG A 352 18.42 -2.55 15.79
CA ARG A 352 18.96 -1.48 16.64
C ARG A 352 19.92 -1.99 17.70
N ALA A 353 19.93 -3.28 17.98
CA ALA A 353 20.81 -3.93 18.95
C ALA A 353 22.12 -4.44 18.33
N LEU A 354 22.30 -4.40 16.98
CA LEU A 354 23.53 -4.74 16.27
C LEU A 354 24.63 -3.69 16.52
#